data_c3b6701aa7598053bf591b75cd9b90ec
#
_entry.id   c3b6701aa7598053bf591b75cd9b90ec
#
_cell.length_a   1.000
_cell.length_b   1.000
_cell.length_c   1.000
_cell.angle_alpha   90.00
_cell.angle_beta   90.00
_cell.angle_gamma   90.00
#
_symmetry.space_group_name_H-M   'P 1'
#
loop_
_entity.id
_entity.type
_entity.pdbx_description
1 polymer ?
#
loop_
_entity_poly.entity_id
_entity_poly.type
_entity_poly.pdbx_seq_one_letter_code
_entity_poly.pdbx_strand_id
1 'polypeptide(L)'
;MSKDIIRVGIIGAGANTRLRHIPGLQAQPGVELTAVANRSPESSARVAKEHGITRAADHWRDIIVDEAIDAVCIGTWPYLHAPITIAALEAGKHVLCEARMAMNAAEGHAMLGAARARPNLVAQIVPAPHTLPFDQTIIDLVADGAIGDLVAIHALVTTGSDFPQWDSAPHWRYDRDLSGNNIMMMGIWYEALMRWVGPAATVHAVGQAVVKHRKDATGRRIAMPIPDLIDVLCRMEQGGQMRMSVSTVLGLAPDTEVSLYGTEGTIKLAESDGKLGLWSGRRGDSALQPVQIAPENVGGWRVEEEFINAVRGTEAVTHTDLVTAVKYMEWSDAVCQSLSTGESVHLPRLN
;
A
#
# COMPACT_ATOMS: atom_id res chain seq x y z
N MET A 1 19.40 -25.12 3.37
CA MET A 1 18.80 -25.59 4.65
C MET A 1 18.02 -24.42 5.21
N SER A 2 16.71 -24.57 5.45
CA SER A 2 15.95 -23.53 6.12
C SER A 2 16.51 -23.35 7.53
N LYS A 3 16.76 -22.12 7.97
CA LYS A 3 17.18 -21.87 9.35
C LYS A 3 15.99 -22.17 10.26
N ASP A 4 16.22 -22.94 11.34
CA ASP A 4 15.19 -23.24 12.34
C ASP A 4 14.69 -21.95 13.03
N ILE A 5 15.57 -20.96 13.16
CA ILE A 5 15.25 -19.64 13.75
C ILE A 5 15.55 -18.55 12.71
N ILE A 6 14.58 -17.67 12.50
CA ILE A 6 14.70 -16.46 11.69
C ILE A 6 14.74 -15.25 12.62
N ARG A 7 15.84 -14.51 12.62
CA ARG A 7 16.03 -13.30 13.44
C ARG A 7 15.67 -12.07 12.64
N VAL A 8 14.73 -11.30 13.14
CA VAL A 8 14.18 -10.14 12.46
C VAL A 8 14.54 -8.86 13.21
N GLY A 9 15.07 -7.88 12.47
CA GLY A 9 15.27 -6.51 12.92
C GLY A 9 14.10 -5.62 12.50
N ILE A 10 13.60 -4.79 13.43
CA ILE A 10 12.53 -3.81 13.17
C ILE A 10 13.15 -2.44 12.93
N ILE A 11 12.85 -1.83 11.80
CA ILE A 11 13.32 -0.48 11.46
C ILE A 11 12.12 0.44 11.27
N GLY A 12 11.84 1.28 12.27
CA GLY A 12 10.68 2.15 12.28
C GLY A 12 9.42 1.47 12.85
N ALA A 13 9.28 1.46 14.17
CA ALA A 13 8.10 0.93 14.85
C ALA A 13 6.99 2.00 14.95
N GLY A 14 6.41 2.36 13.81
CA GLY A 14 5.24 3.21 13.70
C GLY A 14 3.96 2.54 14.22
N ALA A 15 2.81 3.19 14.03
CA ALA A 15 1.52 2.67 14.53
C ALA A 15 1.19 1.28 13.96
N ASN A 16 1.27 1.12 12.63
CA ASN A 16 0.96 -0.15 11.98
C ASN A 16 1.96 -1.25 12.35
N THR A 17 3.25 -0.91 12.42
CA THR A 17 4.31 -1.85 12.83
C THR A 17 4.04 -2.40 14.24
N ARG A 18 3.68 -1.57 15.20
CA ARG A 18 3.34 -2.00 16.57
C ARG A 18 2.02 -2.76 16.65
N LEU A 19 1.03 -2.35 15.84
CA LEU A 19 -0.30 -2.96 15.84
C LEU A 19 -0.31 -4.33 15.16
N ARG A 20 0.44 -4.51 14.07
CA ARG A 20 0.37 -5.68 13.18
C ARG A 20 1.69 -6.41 13.03
N HIS A 21 2.76 -5.75 12.59
CA HIS A 21 3.99 -6.44 12.20
C HIS A 21 4.72 -7.07 13.39
N ILE A 22 4.87 -6.34 14.50
CA ILE A 22 5.53 -6.90 15.69
C ILE A 22 4.76 -8.11 16.22
N PRO A 23 3.47 -8.03 16.57
CA PRO A 23 2.74 -9.21 17.06
C PRO A 23 2.59 -10.30 16.00
N GLY A 24 2.42 -9.96 14.73
CA GLY A 24 2.33 -10.93 13.63
C GLY A 24 3.61 -11.73 13.44
N LEU A 25 4.78 -11.08 13.48
CA LEU A 25 6.08 -11.74 13.41
C LEU A 25 6.35 -12.58 14.65
N GLN A 26 6.03 -12.07 15.86
CA GLN A 26 6.18 -12.82 17.12
C GLN A 26 5.29 -14.08 17.18
N ALA A 27 4.17 -14.06 16.47
CA ALA A 27 3.27 -15.23 16.37
C ALA A 27 3.81 -16.34 15.47
N GLN A 28 4.82 -16.05 14.62
CA GLN A 28 5.37 -17.07 13.72
C GLN A 28 6.32 -18.01 14.46
N PRO A 29 6.15 -19.33 14.36
CA PRO A 29 7.07 -20.30 14.98
C PRO A 29 8.51 -20.05 14.55
N GLY A 30 9.47 -20.07 15.48
CA GLY A 30 10.89 -19.89 15.18
C GLY A 30 11.28 -18.51 14.66
N VAL A 31 10.48 -17.47 14.91
CA VAL A 31 10.83 -16.07 14.62
C VAL A 31 11.20 -15.36 15.92
N GLU A 32 12.34 -14.68 15.91
CA GLU A 32 12.84 -13.86 17.02
C GLU A 32 13.01 -12.41 16.59
N LEU A 33 12.38 -11.47 17.29
CA LEU A 33 12.64 -10.04 17.12
C LEU A 33 13.85 -9.65 17.95
N THR A 34 14.99 -9.43 17.31
CA THR A 34 16.28 -9.27 18.00
C THR A 34 16.71 -7.83 18.18
N ALA A 35 16.26 -6.92 17.31
CA ALA A 35 16.64 -5.52 17.38
C ALA A 35 15.53 -4.60 16.90
N VAL A 36 15.47 -3.36 17.41
CA VAL A 36 14.62 -2.29 16.90
C VAL A 36 15.38 -0.98 16.84
N ALA A 37 15.23 -0.25 15.70
CA ALA A 37 15.72 1.10 15.53
C ALA A 37 14.57 2.05 15.14
N ASN A 38 14.45 3.14 15.88
CA ASN A 38 13.51 4.23 15.60
C ASN A 38 14.29 5.54 15.33
N ARG A 39 13.54 6.64 15.18
CA ARG A 39 14.11 7.98 14.94
C ARG A 39 15.01 8.47 16.08
N SER A 40 14.82 8.01 17.32
CA SER A 40 15.69 8.33 18.44
C SER A 40 15.94 7.11 19.32
N PRO A 41 17.12 7.07 20.03
CA PRO A 41 17.46 5.99 20.96
C PRO A 41 16.40 5.76 22.04
N GLU A 42 15.79 6.83 22.58
CA GLU A 42 14.73 6.74 23.61
C GLU A 42 13.49 6.05 23.04
N SER A 43 13.14 6.35 21.80
CA SER A 43 12.01 5.70 21.13
C SER A 43 12.30 4.22 20.82
N SER A 44 13.54 3.90 20.43
CA SER A 44 14.00 2.51 20.24
C SER A 44 13.91 1.73 21.54
N ALA A 45 14.45 2.28 22.64
CA ALA A 45 14.45 1.66 23.97
C ALA A 45 13.03 1.43 24.51
N ARG A 46 12.12 2.40 24.31
CA ARG A 46 10.71 2.25 24.72
C ARG A 46 10.04 1.09 23.98
N VAL A 47 10.19 1.00 22.67
CA VAL A 47 9.58 -0.08 21.87
C VAL A 47 10.22 -1.42 22.19
N ALA A 48 11.53 -1.48 22.35
CA ALA A 48 12.22 -2.70 22.75
C ALA A 48 11.65 -3.26 24.07
N LYS A 49 11.48 -2.39 25.07
CA LYS A 49 10.89 -2.77 26.37
C LYS A 49 9.42 -3.18 26.26
N GLU A 50 8.63 -2.42 25.50
CA GLU A 50 7.18 -2.65 25.32
C GLU A 50 6.88 -4.01 24.69
N HIS A 51 7.70 -4.43 23.71
CA HIS A 51 7.47 -5.64 22.93
C HIS A 51 8.45 -6.78 23.21
N GLY A 52 9.31 -6.65 24.22
CA GLY A 52 10.28 -7.69 24.58
C GLY A 52 11.36 -7.92 23.52
N ILE A 53 11.72 -6.91 22.73
CA ILE A 53 12.79 -6.99 21.74
C ILE A 53 14.13 -6.84 22.43
N THR A 54 15.06 -7.75 22.14
CA THR A 54 16.30 -7.90 22.91
C THR A 54 17.17 -6.65 22.92
N ARG A 55 17.28 -5.94 21.78
CA ARG A 55 18.21 -4.81 21.61
C ARG A 55 17.51 -3.57 21.01
N ALA A 56 17.71 -2.43 21.66
CA ALA A 56 17.48 -1.13 21.03
C ALA A 56 18.75 -0.70 20.29
N ALA A 57 18.64 -0.45 19.00
CA ALA A 57 19.73 0.09 18.18
C ALA A 57 19.61 1.62 18.07
N ASP A 58 20.73 2.30 18.00
CA ASP A 58 20.80 3.76 17.90
C ASP A 58 20.44 4.22 16.47
N HIS A 59 20.81 3.41 15.48
CA HIS A 59 20.59 3.73 14.08
C HIS A 59 20.19 2.46 13.28
N TRP A 60 19.38 2.63 12.23
CA TRP A 60 18.95 1.48 11.41
C TRP A 60 20.13 0.74 10.73
N ARG A 61 21.24 1.44 10.46
CA ARG A 61 22.46 0.81 9.90
C ARG A 61 23.05 -0.24 10.83
N ASP A 62 22.92 -0.09 12.14
CA ASP A 62 23.40 -1.06 13.12
C ASP A 62 22.66 -2.40 13.00
N ILE A 63 21.41 -2.36 12.53
CA ILE A 63 20.60 -3.55 12.22
C ILE A 63 21.05 -4.17 10.90
N ILE A 64 21.35 -3.33 9.89
CA ILE A 64 21.76 -3.81 8.57
C ILE A 64 23.11 -4.53 8.61
N VAL A 65 24.08 -4.03 9.36
CA VAL A 65 25.43 -4.63 9.45
C VAL A 65 25.51 -5.79 10.42
N ASP A 66 24.47 -6.06 11.20
CA ASP A 66 24.46 -7.15 12.17
C ASP A 66 24.25 -8.50 11.45
N GLU A 67 25.32 -9.32 11.40
CA GLU A 67 25.31 -10.63 10.72
C GLU A 67 24.35 -11.65 11.39
N ALA A 68 23.96 -11.41 12.63
CA ALA A 68 23.01 -12.27 13.34
C ALA A 68 21.55 -12.07 12.88
N ILE A 69 21.25 -10.98 12.15
CA ILE A 69 19.91 -10.68 11.64
C ILE A 69 19.73 -11.25 10.23
N ASP A 70 18.67 -12.01 10.03
CA ASP A 70 18.33 -12.69 8.77
C ASP A 70 17.39 -11.86 7.88
N ALA A 71 16.49 -11.10 8.52
CA ALA A 71 15.48 -10.32 7.82
C ALA A 71 15.21 -8.98 8.53
N VAL A 72 14.67 -8.01 7.79
CA VAL A 72 14.24 -6.73 8.35
C VAL A 72 12.77 -6.44 7.99
N CYS A 73 12.06 -5.86 8.96
CA CYS A 73 10.75 -5.27 8.75
C CYS A 73 10.89 -3.74 8.82
N ILE A 74 10.57 -3.06 7.70
CA ILE A 74 10.74 -1.63 7.51
C ILE A 74 9.38 -0.96 7.67
N GLY A 75 9.17 -0.21 8.76
CA GLY A 75 7.94 0.52 9.08
C GLY A 75 8.18 2.02 9.23
N THR A 76 9.15 2.56 8.49
CA THR A 76 9.45 3.99 8.45
C THR A 76 8.44 4.75 7.58
N TRP A 77 8.71 6.00 7.32
CA TRP A 77 8.02 6.75 6.26
C TRP A 77 8.70 6.51 4.91
N PRO A 78 7.99 6.72 3.77
CA PRO A 78 8.47 6.35 2.43
C PRO A 78 9.88 6.83 2.08
N TYR A 79 10.34 7.99 2.57
CA TYR A 79 11.67 8.53 2.26
C TYR A 79 12.84 7.63 2.69
N LEU A 80 12.59 6.68 3.61
CA LEU A 80 13.60 5.71 4.04
C LEU A 80 13.38 4.30 3.48
N HIS A 81 12.27 4.03 2.78
CA HIS A 81 11.97 2.68 2.29
C HIS A 81 13.03 2.19 1.30
N ALA A 82 13.32 2.98 0.26
CA ALA A 82 14.28 2.58 -0.76
C ALA A 82 15.71 2.45 -0.21
N PRO A 83 16.31 3.45 0.50
CA PRO A 83 17.67 3.31 0.99
C PRO A 83 17.86 2.16 1.97
N ILE A 84 16.85 1.87 2.83
CA ILE A 84 16.96 0.76 3.78
C ILE A 84 16.77 -0.59 3.07
N THR A 85 15.79 -0.71 2.16
CA THR A 85 15.56 -1.95 1.40
C THR A 85 16.77 -2.34 0.57
N ILE A 86 17.37 -1.39 -0.15
CA ILE A 86 18.56 -1.64 -0.96
C ILE A 86 19.73 -2.08 -0.07
N ALA A 87 20.02 -1.35 1.01
CA ALA A 87 21.08 -1.70 1.94
C ALA A 87 20.87 -3.08 2.59
N ALA A 88 19.63 -3.43 2.93
CA ALA A 88 19.30 -4.74 3.51
C ALA A 88 19.56 -5.89 2.52
N LEU A 89 19.09 -5.74 1.28
CA LEU A 89 19.30 -6.72 0.22
C LEU A 89 20.79 -6.86 -0.11
N GLU A 90 21.56 -5.77 -0.18
CA GLU A 90 23.00 -5.79 -0.38
C GLU A 90 23.74 -6.51 0.76
N ALA A 91 23.26 -6.35 2.00
CA ALA A 91 23.77 -7.05 3.18
C ALA A 91 23.27 -8.51 3.33
N GLY A 92 22.51 -9.02 2.34
CA GLY A 92 22.06 -10.41 2.35
C GLY A 92 20.85 -10.69 3.25
N LYS A 93 20.02 -9.66 3.54
CA LYS A 93 18.84 -9.80 4.41
C LYS A 93 17.55 -9.80 3.60
N HIS A 94 16.58 -10.64 4.01
CA HIS A 94 15.22 -10.59 3.51
C HIS A 94 14.53 -9.32 3.98
N VAL A 95 13.56 -8.80 3.21
CA VAL A 95 12.92 -7.51 3.46
C VAL A 95 11.40 -7.62 3.41
N LEU A 96 10.74 -7.18 4.47
CA LEU A 96 9.34 -6.79 4.49
C LEU A 96 9.28 -5.27 4.64
N CYS A 97 8.74 -4.56 3.65
CA CYS A 97 8.68 -3.10 3.66
C CYS A 97 7.23 -2.60 3.64
N GLU A 98 6.92 -1.64 4.50
CA GLU A 98 5.60 -0.99 4.56
C GLU A 98 5.20 -0.31 3.25
N ALA A 99 3.90 -0.19 3.08
CA ALA A 99 3.29 0.55 1.99
C ALA A 99 3.31 2.08 2.31
N ARG A 100 3.48 2.90 1.31
CA ARG A 100 3.72 2.60 -0.11
C ARG A 100 5.20 2.36 -0.33
N MET A 101 5.51 1.58 -1.35
CA MET A 101 6.84 1.06 -1.64
C MET A 101 7.97 2.08 -1.47
N ALA A 102 7.81 3.29 -2.02
CA ALA A 102 8.87 4.29 -2.11
C ALA A 102 8.30 5.72 -2.25
N MET A 103 9.14 6.70 -2.40
CA MET A 103 8.79 8.10 -2.68
C MET A 103 8.27 8.30 -4.11
N ASN A 104 8.79 7.54 -5.06
CA ASN A 104 8.53 7.65 -6.49
C ASN A 104 8.90 6.35 -7.22
N ALA A 105 8.58 6.27 -8.51
CA ALA A 105 8.86 5.10 -9.34
C ALA A 105 10.37 4.84 -9.52
N ALA A 106 11.20 5.86 -9.61
CA ALA A 106 12.65 5.70 -9.76
C ALA A 106 13.26 4.95 -8.56
N GLU A 107 12.87 5.31 -7.34
CA GLU A 107 13.24 4.56 -6.14
C GLU A 107 12.68 3.14 -6.16
N GLY A 108 11.42 2.95 -6.60
CA GLY A 108 10.81 1.63 -6.77
C GLY A 108 11.60 0.74 -7.72
N HIS A 109 12.03 1.27 -8.87
CA HIS A 109 12.89 0.56 -9.82
C HIS A 109 14.26 0.22 -9.23
N ALA A 110 14.86 1.12 -8.44
CA ALA A 110 16.13 0.84 -7.75
C ALA A 110 15.99 -0.31 -6.73
N MET A 111 14.89 -0.34 -5.96
CA MET A 111 14.59 -1.45 -5.05
C MET A 111 14.39 -2.76 -5.81
N LEU A 112 13.65 -2.76 -6.92
CA LEU A 112 13.46 -3.92 -7.78
C LEU A 112 14.78 -4.41 -8.39
N GLY A 113 15.66 -3.49 -8.82
CA GLY A 113 17.01 -3.80 -9.31
C GLY A 113 17.85 -4.49 -8.25
N ALA A 114 17.85 -4.00 -7.02
CA ALA A 114 18.55 -4.62 -5.89
C ALA A 114 18.01 -6.04 -5.56
N ALA A 115 16.69 -6.22 -5.60
CA ALA A 115 16.07 -7.53 -5.38
C ALA A 115 16.43 -8.52 -6.51
N ARG A 116 16.40 -8.09 -7.77
CA ARG A 116 16.82 -8.94 -8.91
C ARG A 116 18.29 -9.35 -8.85
N ALA A 117 19.16 -8.51 -8.29
CA ALA A 117 20.57 -8.85 -8.05
C ALA A 117 20.75 -9.86 -6.91
N ARG A 118 19.72 -10.17 -6.15
CA ARG A 118 19.72 -11.09 -5.01
C ARG A 118 18.50 -12.02 -5.07
N PRO A 119 18.35 -12.88 -6.10
CA PRO A 119 17.13 -13.66 -6.35
C PRO A 119 16.83 -14.72 -5.28
N ASN A 120 17.78 -15.00 -4.40
CA ASN A 120 17.62 -15.90 -3.26
C ASN A 120 17.08 -15.20 -2.01
N LEU A 121 16.89 -13.89 -2.05
CA LEU A 121 16.31 -13.12 -0.97
C LEU A 121 14.85 -12.79 -1.25
N VAL A 122 14.03 -12.83 -0.22
CA VAL A 122 12.64 -12.39 -0.28
C VAL A 122 12.60 -10.89 -0.06
N ALA A 123 11.89 -10.18 -0.94
CA ALA A 123 11.54 -8.79 -0.77
C ALA A 123 10.04 -8.62 -1.04
N GLN A 124 9.30 -8.21 -0.03
CA GLN A 124 7.85 -8.06 -0.05
C GLN A 124 7.46 -6.63 0.38
N ILE A 125 6.49 -6.06 -0.31
CA ILE A 125 5.83 -4.82 0.09
C ILE A 125 4.51 -5.18 0.77
N VAL A 126 4.19 -4.48 1.84
CA VAL A 126 2.92 -4.65 2.54
C VAL A 126 1.76 -4.33 1.58
N PRO A 127 0.79 -5.22 1.39
CA PRO A 127 -0.31 -5.03 0.44
C PRO A 127 -1.33 -4.01 0.91
N ALA A 128 -2.16 -3.52 -0.02
CA ALA A 128 -3.37 -2.77 0.29
C ALA A 128 -4.32 -3.62 1.16
N PRO A 129 -4.67 -3.17 2.38
CA PRO A 129 -5.32 -4.06 3.35
C PRO A 129 -6.84 -4.09 3.25
N HIS A 130 -7.45 -3.07 2.64
CA HIS A 130 -8.89 -2.82 2.78
C HIS A 130 -9.76 -3.87 2.10
N THR A 131 -9.27 -4.46 1.03
CA THR A 131 -10.04 -5.34 0.14
C THR A 131 -9.71 -6.82 0.31
N LEU A 132 -8.69 -7.16 1.09
CA LEU A 132 -8.21 -8.54 1.28
C LEU A 132 -9.32 -9.58 1.54
N PRO A 133 -10.37 -9.29 2.35
CA PRO A 133 -11.45 -10.26 2.57
C PRO A 133 -12.27 -10.58 1.32
N PHE A 134 -12.19 -9.77 0.27
CA PHE A 134 -13.00 -9.84 -0.93
C PHE A 134 -12.20 -10.15 -2.19
N ASP A 135 -10.89 -9.93 -2.17
CA ASP A 135 -10.03 -9.95 -3.36
C ASP A 135 -10.19 -11.25 -4.16
N GLN A 136 -10.08 -12.41 -3.51
CA GLN A 136 -10.17 -13.69 -4.20
C GLN A 136 -11.56 -13.88 -4.86
N THR A 137 -12.63 -13.55 -4.15
CA THR A 137 -13.98 -13.64 -4.70
C THR A 137 -14.18 -12.70 -5.89
N ILE A 138 -13.64 -11.48 -5.85
CA ILE A 138 -13.72 -10.55 -6.98
C ILE A 138 -12.92 -11.09 -8.18
N ILE A 139 -11.71 -11.58 -7.95
CA ILE A 139 -10.85 -12.18 -8.98
C ILE A 139 -11.57 -13.37 -9.63
N ASP A 140 -12.14 -14.27 -8.85
CA ASP A 140 -12.87 -15.43 -9.35
C ASP A 140 -14.09 -15.00 -10.17
N LEU A 141 -14.89 -14.06 -9.68
CA LEU A 141 -16.06 -13.54 -10.40
C LEU A 141 -15.66 -12.92 -11.76
N VAL A 142 -14.56 -12.18 -11.81
CA VAL A 142 -14.05 -11.59 -13.05
C VAL A 142 -13.55 -12.69 -13.99
N ALA A 143 -12.80 -13.66 -13.49
CA ALA A 143 -12.26 -14.78 -14.27
C ALA A 143 -13.37 -15.70 -14.83
N ASP A 144 -14.44 -15.90 -14.07
CA ASP A 144 -15.62 -16.66 -14.47
C ASP A 144 -16.54 -15.90 -15.45
N GLY A 145 -16.15 -14.70 -15.86
CA GLY A 145 -16.92 -13.89 -16.82
C GLY A 145 -18.20 -13.29 -16.24
N ALA A 146 -18.30 -13.13 -14.92
CA ALA A 146 -19.50 -12.58 -14.27
C ALA A 146 -19.85 -11.17 -14.76
N ILE A 147 -18.85 -10.41 -15.19
CA ILE A 147 -19.04 -9.06 -15.76
C ILE A 147 -18.88 -9.04 -17.28
N GLY A 148 -18.35 -10.08 -17.92
CA GLY A 148 -17.92 -10.05 -19.33
C GLY A 148 -16.71 -9.14 -19.54
N ASP A 149 -16.65 -8.40 -20.66
CA ASP A 149 -15.59 -7.42 -20.92
C ASP A 149 -15.75 -6.19 -20.01
N LEU A 150 -14.65 -5.71 -19.45
CA LEU A 150 -14.64 -4.51 -18.60
C LEU A 150 -15.03 -3.27 -19.44
N VAL A 151 -16.05 -2.55 -18.99
CA VAL A 151 -16.51 -1.29 -19.61
C VAL A 151 -16.01 -0.10 -18.80
N ALA A 152 -16.25 -0.10 -17.48
CA ALA A 152 -15.83 1.00 -16.63
C ALA A 152 -15.57 0.57 -15.17
N ILE A 153 -14.67 1.30 -14.52
CA ILE A 153 -14.43 1.27 -13.07
C ILE A 153 -14.79 2.64 -12.51
N HIS A 154 -15.67 2.67 -11.53
CA HIS A 154 -15.94 3.87 -10.74
C HIS A 154 -15.48 3.62 -9.31
N ALA A 155 -14.49 4.37 -8.85
CA ALA A 155 -13.98 4.32 -7.50
C ALA A 155 -14.15 5.71 -6.83
N LEU A 156 -14.95 5.76 -5.78
CA LEU A 156 -15.06 6.88 -4.87
C LEU A 156 -14.38 6.49 -3.57
N VAL A 157 -13.32 7.17 -3.21
CA VAL A 157 -12.55 6.92 -1.99
C VAL A 157 -12.63 8.15 -1.09
N THR A 158 -13.47 8.08 -0.09
CA THR A 158 -13.63 9.14 0.91
C THR A 158 -13.06 8.65 2.23
N THR A 159 -12.04 9.32 2.72
CA THR A 159 -11.44 9.01 4.02
C THR A 159 -11.74 10.13 4.99
N GLY A 160 -12.45 9.80 6.08
CA GLY A 160 -12.81 10.78 7.09
C GLY A 160 -13.68 11.90 6.50
N SER A 161 -14.73 11.53 5.77
CA SER A 161 -15.69 12.37 5.03
C SER A 161 -16.13 13.60 5.84
N ASP A 162 -15.22 14.55 6.00
CA ASP A 162 -15.39 15.73 6.81
C ASP A 162 -15.13 16.99 5.96
N PHE A 163 -15.63 18.11 6.43
CA PHE A 163 -15.30 19.39 5.83
C PHE A 163 -13.80 19.71 5.98
N PRO A 164 -13.25 20.63 5.17
CA PRO A 164 -11.84 21.00 5.24
C PRO A 164 -11.39 21.36 6.66
N GLN A 165 -10.40 20.62 7.18
CA GLN A 165 -9.86 20.79 8.54
C GLN A 165 -8.69 21.78 8.54
N TRP A 166 -8.97 23.08 8.65
CA TRP A 166 -7.96 24.15 8.59
C TRP A 166 -7.03 24.19 9.80
N ASP A 167 -7.53 23.79 10.98
CA ASP A 167 -6.82 23.89 12.26
C ASP A 167 -6.16 22.58 12.70
N SER A 168 -6.29 21.48 11.93
CA SER A 168 -5.64 20.22 12.26
C SER A 168 -4.12 20.32 12.05
N ALA A 169 -3.37 19.61 12.89
CA ALA A 169 -1.92 19.56 12.78
C ALA A 169 -1.45 18.97 11.43
N PRO A 170 -0.27 19.39 10.92
CA PRO A 170 0.32 18.78 9.74
C PRO A 170 0.56 17.28 9.99
N HIS A 171 0.18 16.47 9.01
CA HIS A 171 0.47 15.05 9.03
C HIS A 171 1.55 14.75 7.98
N TRP A 172 2.46 13.82 8.25
CA TRP A 172 3.58 13.49 7.36
C TRP A 172 3.16 13.11 5.92
N ARG A 173 1.94 12.61 5.74
CA ARG A 173 1.40 12.28 4.40
C ARG A 173 1.16 13.50 3.51
N TYR A 174 1.13 14.71 4.08
CA TYR A 174 1.03 15.97 3.33
C TYR A 174 2.39 16.64 3.11
N ASP A 175 3.47 16.00 3.55
CA ASP A 175 4.85 16.46 3.38
C ASP A 175 5.51 15.65 2.24
N ARG A 176 5.87 16.33 1.16
CA ARG A 176 6.50 15.67 0.00
C ARG A 176 7.88 15.12 0.30
N ASP A 177 8.62 15.72 1.23
CA ASP A 177 9.96 15.25 1.60
C ASP A 177 9.90 13.93 2.39
N LEU A 178 8.74 13.59 2.93
CA LEU A 178 8.50 12.36 3.68
C LEU A 178 7.67 11.32 2.89
N SER A 179 6.72 11.80 2.10
CA SER A 179 5.72 10.97 1.40
C SER A 179 5.98 10.83 -0.10
N GLY A 180 6.76 11.74 -0.72
CA GLY A 180 7.00 11.72 -2.16
C GLY A 180 5.77 11.99 -2.99
N ASN A 181 5.61 11.24 -4.07
CA ASN A 181 4.47 11.34 -5.00
C ASN A 181 3.22 10.58 -4.52
N ASN A 182 3.23 10.09 -3.28
CA ASN A 182 2.07 9.42 -2.70
C ASN A 182 1.02 10.44 -2.27
N ILE A 183 -0.16 10.40 -2.88
CA ILE A 183 -1.29 11.28 -2.59
C ILE A 183 -2.37 10.49 -1.85
N MET A 184 -2.68 10.88 -0.62
CA MET A 184 -3.74 10.26 0.20
C MET A 184 -3.73 8.72 0.14
N MET A 185 -4.90 8.12 -0.14
CA MET A 185 -5.09 6.67 -0.23
C MET A 185 -5.10 6.15 -1.68
N MET A 186 -4.87 7.02 -2.69
CA MET A 186 -5.07 6.66 -4.09
C MET A 186 -4.25 5.44 -4.53
N GLY A 187 -2.95 5.38 -4.17
CA GLY A 187 -2.07 4.28 -4.56
C GLY A 187 -2.44 2.94 -3.92
N ILE A 188 -2.98 2.96 -2.69
CA ILE A 188 -3.47 1.75 -2.00
C ILE A 188 -4.71 1.21 -2.72
N TRP A 189 -5.67 2.08 -3.06
CA TRP A 189 -6.86 1.66 -3.79
C TRP A 189 -6.55 1.24 -5.22
N TYR A 190 -5.62 1.94 -5.89
CA TYR A 190 -5.19 1.53 -7.22
C TYR A 190 -4.49 0.16 -7.22
N GLU A 191 -3.68 -0.15 -6.22
CA GLU A 191 -3.06 -1.47 -6.07
C GLU A 191 -4.12 -2.58 -5.93
N ALA A 192 -5.18 -2.35 -5.15
CA ALA A 192 -6.30 -3.30 -5.04
C ALA A 192 -7.00 -3.50 -6.41
N LEU A 193 -7.29 -2.40 -7.13
CA LEU A 193 -7.91 -2.47 -8.46
C LEU A 193 -7.03 -3.22 -9.47
N MET A 194 -5.71 -3.02 -9.43
CA MET A 194 -4.79 -3.77 -10.29
C MET A 194 -4.84 -5.28 -10.05
N ARG A 195 -5.06 -5.71 -8.81
CA ARG A 195 -5.21 -7.14 -8.49
C ARG A 195 -6.43 -7.76 -9.18
N TRP A 196 -7.52 -6.99 -9.34
CA TRP A 196 -8.78 -7.49 -9.91
C TRP A 196 -8.83 -7.41 -11.43
N VAL A 197 -8.35 -6.30 -12.00
CA VAL A 197 -8.59 -5.96 -13.41
C VAL A 197 -7.35 -5.48 -14.15
N GLY A 198 -6.16 -5.67 -13.59
CA GLY A 198 -4.91 -5.27 -14.23
C GLY A 198 -4.63 -3.77 -14.20
N PRO A 199 -3.50 -3.34 -14.79
CA PRO A 199 -3.02 -1.96 -14.71
C PRO A 199 -3.68 -1.03 -15.75
N ALA A 200 -3.49 0.27 -15.54
CA ALA A 200 -3.86 1.31 -16.49
C ALA A 200 -2.80 1.48 -17.60
N ALA A 201 -3.24 1.83 -18.80
CA ALA A 201 -2.40 2.17 -19.96
C ALA A 201 -2.18 3.68 -20.10
N THR A 202 -3.14 4.51 -19.63
CA THR A 202 -3.01 5.97 -19.65
C THR A 202 -3.64 6.58 -18.40
N VAL A 203 -3.11 7.72 -17.99
CA VAL A 203 -3.57 8.46 -16.81
C VAL A 203 -3.77 9.93 -17.17
N HIS A 204 -4.90 10.50 -16.72
CA HIS A 204 -5.14 11.93 -16.69
C HIS A 204 -5.70 12.32 -15.32
N ALA A 205 -5.21 13.40 -14.72
CA ALA A 205 -5.59 13.77 -13.36
C ALA A 205 -5.81 15.27 -13.19
N VAL A 206 -6.81 15.60 -12.36
CA VAL A 206 -7.07 16.95 -11.87
C VAL A 206 -7.17 16.89 -10.34
N GLY A 207 -6.53 17.81 -9.65
CA GLY A 207 -6.57 17.83 -8.19
C GLY A 207 -6.13 19.16 -7.60
N GLN A 208 -6.42 19.34 -6.33
CA GLN A 208 -6.07 20.56 -5.61
C GLN A 208 -5.83 20.29 -4.12
N ALA A 209 -4.97 21.10 -3.50
CA ALA A 209 -4.92 21.24 -2.06
C ALA A 209 -5.94 22.31 -1.64
N VAL A 210 -7.08 21.86 -1.13
CA VAL A 210 -8.13 22.75 -0.58
C VAL A 210 -7.61 23.39 0.69
N VAL A 211 -7.04 22.58 1.61
CA VAL A 211 -6.37 23.07 2.82
C VAL A 211 -4.92 23.40 2.50
N LYS A 212 -4.69 24.63 2.01
CA LYS A 212 -3.37 25.08 1.53
C LYS A 212 -2.31 25.22 2.62
N HIS A 213 -2.69 25.38 3.86
CA HIS A 213 -1.78 25.59 4.99
C HIS A 213 -2.35 24.98 6.26
N ARG A 214 -1.47 24.48 7.12
CA ARG A 214 -1.76 24.06 8.48
C ARG A 214 -0.80 24.73 9.45
N LYS A 215 -1.06 24.69 10.75
CA LYS A 215 -0.15 25.18 11.78
C LYS A 215 0.53 24.01 12.49
N ASP A 216 1.86 24.09 12.63
CA ASP A 216 2.59 23.17 13.48
C ASP A 216 2.39 23.45 14.96
N ALA A 217 2.99 22.62 15.83
CA ALA A 217 2.91 22.75 17.27
C ALA A 217 3.44 24.09 17.81
N THR A 218 4.22 24.84 17.03
CA THR A 218 4.73 26.18 17.39
C THR A 218 3.84 27.30 16.88
N GLY A 219 2.76 27.00 16.13
CA GLY A 219 1.88 27.96 15.50
C GLY A 219 2.38 28.48 14.14
N ARG A 220 3.51 28.00 13.62
CA ARG A 220 4.06 28.37 12.31
C ARG A 220 3.19 27.76 11.20
N ARG A 221 2.88 28.54 10.17
CA ARG A 221 2.15 28.07 8.99
C ARG A 221 3.07 27.21 8.11
N ILE A 222 2.59 26.02 7.78
CA ILE A 222 3.26 25.06 6.87
C ILE A 222 2.38 24.88 5.64
N ALA A 223 2.95 25.00 4.44
CA ALA A 223 2.26 24.73 3.19
C ALA A 223 1.92 23.24 3.04
N MET A 224 0.73 22.95 2.51
CA MET A 224 0.28 21.60 2.19
C MET A 224 0.31 21.42 0.66
N PRO A 225 1.42 20.95 0.08
CA PRO A 225 1.59 20.86 -1.38
C PRO A 225 0.94 19.62 -1.99
N ILE A 226 0.57 18.63 -1.19
CA ILE A 226 -0.07 17.40 -1.67
C ILE A 226 -1.58 17.63 -1.75
N PRO A 227 -2.24 17.32 -2.87
CA PRO A 227 -3.69 17.42 -3.01
C PRO A 227 -4.44 16.64 -1.93
N ASP A 228 -5.54 17.20 -1.45
CA ASP A 228 -6.53 16.57 -0.55
C ASP A 228 -7.88 16.33 -1.24
N LEU A 229 -7.95 16.66 -2.53
CA LEU A 229 -9.00 16.33 -3.48
C LEU A 229 -8.38 16.05 -4.85
N ILE A 230 -8.67 14.88 -5.43
CA ILE A 230 -8.13 14.47 -6.73
C ILE A 230 -9.12 13.59 -7.48
N ASP A 231 -9.26 13.84 -8.79
CA ASP A 231 -9.94 12.99 -9.75
C ASP A 231 -8.94 12.46 -10.77
N VAL A 232 -8.97 11.16 -11.02
CA VAL A 232 -8.08 10.46 -11.96
C VAL A 232 -8.92 9.70 -12.97
N LEU A 233 -8.60 9.89 -14.25
CA LEU A 233 -9.18 9.15 -15.38
C LEU A 233 -8.11 8.29 -16.02
N CYS A 234 -8.41 7.01 -16.29
CA CYS A 234 -7.49 6.08 -16.95
C CYS A 234 -8.18 5.33 -18.08
N ARG A 235 -7.39 4.92 -19.08
CA ARG A 235 -7.71 3.75 -19.90
C ARG A 235 -7.00 2.55 -19.29
N MET A 236 -7.70 1.43 -19.20
CA MET A 236 -7.11 0.19 -18.70
C MET A 236 -6.43 -0.58 -19.83
N GLU A 237 -5.37 -1.34 -19.53
CA GLU A 237 -4.67 -2.16 -20.52
C GLU A 237 -5.58 -3.24 -21.13
N GLN A 238 -6.44 -3.84 -20.32
CA GLN A 238 -7.38 -4.88 -20.76
C GLN A 238 -8.66 -4.33 -21.39
N GLY A 239 -8.73 -3.02 -21.63
CA GLY A 239 -9.93 -2.34 -22.11
C GLY A 239 -10.73 -1.70 -20.97
N GLY A 240 -11.73 -0.91 -21.33
CA GLY A 240 -12.51 -0.12 -20.37
C GLY A 240 -11.77 1.13 -19.90
N GLN A 241 -12.46 1.89 -19.08
CA GLN A 241 -11.93 3.11 -18.47
C GLN A 241 -12.13 3.12 -16.96
N MET A 242 -11.26 3.81 -16.24
CA MET A 242 -11.39 4.02 -14.80
C MET A 242 -11.60 5.50 -14.50
N ARG A 243 -12.54 5.79 -13.61
CA ARG A 243 -12.65 7.06 -12.90
C ARG A 243 -12.43 6.78 -11.40
N MET A 244 -11.42 7.42 -10.82
CA MET A 244 -11.16 7.36 -9.38
C MET A 244 -11.19 8.76 -8.80
N SER A 245 -12.06 8.99 -7.82
CA SER A 245 -12.12 10.23 -7.04
C SER A 245 -11.67 9.94 -5.62
N VAL A 246 -10.69 10.67 -5.12
CA VAL A 246 -10.16 10.52 -3.76
C VAL A 246 -10.21 11.85 -3.03
N SER A 247 -10.78 11.84 -1.83
CA SER A 247 -10.93 13.06 -1.03
C SER A 247 -10.83 12.81 0.48
N THR A 248 -10.30 13.82 1.17
CA THR A 248 -10.32 13.94 2.64
C THR A 248 -11.05 15.20 3.09
N VAL A 249 -11.69 15.93 2.16
CA VAL A 249 -12.24 17.28 2.41
C VAL A 249 -13.67 17.46 1.91
N LEU A 250 -14.30 16.40 1.41
CA LEU A 250 -15.71 16.45 0.99
C LEU A 250 -16.60 16.05 2.18
N GLY A 251 -17.11 17.03 2.90
CA GLY A 251 -18.05 16.80 3.99
C GLY A 251 -19.37 16.20 3.49
N LEU A 252 -19.93 15.25 4.23
CA LEU A 252 -21.19 14.54 3.90
C LEU A 252 -21.13 13.77 2.55
N ALA A 253 -19.94 13.51 2.03
CA ALA A 253 -19.80 12.66 0.86
C ALA A 253 -20.25 11.23 1.17
N PRO A 254 -20.70 10.46 0.16
CA PRO A 254 -20.94 9.02 0.33
C PRO A 254 -19.70 8.30 0.83
N ASP A 255 -19.90 7.19 1.52
CA ASP A 255 -18.82 6.29 1.94
C ASP A 255 -18.06 5.72 0.73
N THR A 256 -16.90 5.12 1.01
CA THR A 256 -16.06 4.53 -0.03
C THR A 256 -16.80 3.45 -0.82
N GLU A 257 -16.76 3.58 -2.14
CA GLU A 257 -17.44 2.69 -3.08
C GLU A 257 -16.57 2.43 -4.30
N VAL A 258 -16.51 1.18 -4.75
CA VAL A 258 -15.88 0.76 -6.01
C VAL A 258 -16.86 -0.10 -6.79
N SER A 259 -17.12 0.28 -8.04
CA SER A 259 -17.96 -0.50 -8.97
C SER A 259 -17.20 -0.86 -10.23
N LEU A 260 -17.22 -2.14 -10.59
CA LEU A 260 -16.75 -2.69 -11.85
C LEU A 260 -17.97 -2.94 -12.75
N TYR A 261 -18.07 -2.22 -13.85
CA TYR A 261 -19.13 -2.37 -14.85
C TYR A 261 -18.58 -3.10 -16.06
N GLY A 262 -19.21 -4.17 -16.44
CA GLY A 262 -18.88 -4.92 -17.64
C GLY A 262 -20.05 -5.11 -18.59
N THR A 263 -19.81 -5.81 -19.70
CA THR A 263 -20.83 -6.05 -20.73
C THR A 263 -21.94 -7.00 -20.28
N GLU A 264 -21.68 -7.87 -19.29
CA GLU A 264 -22.60 -8.90 -18.84
C GLU A 264 -23.01 -8.77 -17.37
N GLY A 265 -22.36 -7.87 -16.62
CA GLY A 265 -22.70 -7.70 -15.21
C GLY A 265 -21.95 -6.58 -14.52
N THR A 266 -22.21 -6.44 -13.22
CA THR A 266 -21.61 -5.44 -12.36
C THR A 266 -21.19 -6.08 -11.03
N ILE A 267 -20.00 -5.72 -10.55
CA ILE A 267 -19.54 -6.02 -9.20
C ILE A 267 -19.39 -4.68 -8.46
N LYS A 268 -19.88 -4.62 -7.22
CA LYS A 268 -19.81 -3.43 -6.37
C LYS A 268 -19.25 -3.81 -5.00
N LEU A 269 -18.18 -3.16 -4.60
CA LEU A 269 -17.65 -3.14 -3.24
C LEU A 269 -17.99 -1.78 -2.63
N ALA A 270 -18.69 -1.75 -1.51
CA ALA A 270 -19.07 -0.49 -0.87
C ALA A 270 -19.03 -0.61 0.65
N GLU A 271 -18.74 0.50 1.31
CA GLU A 271 -18.83 0.63 2.75
C GLU A 271 -20.27 1.01 3.13
N SER A 272 -20.81 0.35 4.15
CA SER A 272 -22.07 0.68 4.80
C SER A 272 -21.93 0.44 6.29
N ASP A 273 -22.28 1.43 7.09
CA ASP A 273 -22.14 1.36 8.56
C ASP A 273 -20.74 0.96 9.05
N GLY A 274 -19.70 1.48 8.37
CA GLY A 274 -18.28 1.20 8.70
C GLY A 274 -17.81 -0.20 8.33
N LYS A 275 -18.57 -0.94 7.50
CA LYS A 275 -18.20 -2.28 7.02
C LYS A 275 -18.28 -2.34 5.51
N LEU A 276 -17.22 -2.89 4.90
CA LEU A 276 -17.25 -3.21 3.48
C LEU A 276 -18.14 -4.44 3.23
N GLY A 277 -18.93 -4.36 2.15
CA GLY A 277 -19.72 -5.44 1.61
C GLY A 277 -19.52 -5.58 0.11
N LEU A 278 -19.84 -6.75 -0.45
CA LEU A 278 -19.73 -7.07 -1.85
C LEU A 278 -21.10 -7.40 -2.43
N TRP A 279 -21.40 -6.83 -3.59
CA TRP A 279 -22.62 -7.09 -4.36
C TRP A 279 -22.25 -7.40 -5.80
N SER A 280 -23.08 -8.21 -6.45
CA SER A 280 -22.99 -8.47 -7.88
C SER A 280 -24.38 -8.59 -8.50
N GLY A 281 -24.44 -8.39 -9.82
CA GLY A 281 -25.63 -8.61 -10.62
C GLY A 281 -25.26 -8.85 -12.08
N ARG A 282 -26.07 -9.64 -12.77
CA ARG A 282 -25.86 -9.97 -14.19
C ARG A 282 -26.93 -9.33 -15.05
N ARG A 283 -26.72 -9.35 -16.34
CA ARG A 283 -27.71 -8.91 -17.33
C ARG A 283 -29.05 -9.64 -17.10
N GLY A 284 -30.11 -8.87 -16.95
CA GLY A 284 -31.46 -9.36 -16.65
C GLY A 284 -31.85 -9.28 -15.18
N ASP A 285 -30.93 -9.09 -14.27
CA ASP A 285 -31.24 -8.84 -12.87
C ASP A 285 -31.84 -7.44 -12.69
N SER A 286 -32.78 -7.31 -11.74
CA SER A 286 -33.42 -6.03 -11.43
C SER A 286 -32.60 -5.17 -10.45
N ALA A 287 -31.67 -5.78 -9.72
CA ALA A 287 -30.79 -5.11 -8.74
C ALA A 287 -29.57 -5.97 -8.42
N LEU A 288 -28.51 -5.32 -7.90
CA LEU A 288 -27.36 -6.01 -7.34
C LEU A 288 -27.78 -6.79 -6.09
N GLN A 289 -27.25 -8.01 -5.96
CA GLN A 289 -27.49 -8.89 -4.81
C GLN A 289 -26.21 -9.01 -3.97
N PRO A 290 -26.32 -9.13 -2.64
CA PRO A 290 -25.15 -9.39 -1.79
C PRO A 290 -24.46 -10.69 -2.20
N VAL A 291 -23.13 -10.65 -2.29
CA VAL A 291 -22.29 -11.83 -2.56
C VAL A 291 -21.89 -12.45 -1.25
N GLN A 292 -22.18 -13.75 -1.08
CA GLN A 292 -21.66 -14.52 0.03
C GLN A 292 -20.22 -14.93 -0.28
N ILE A 293 -19.29 -14.56 0.59
CA ILE A 293 -17.88 -14.96 0.45
C ILE A 293 -17.76 -16.41 0.94
N ALA A 294 -17.29 -17.30 0.07
CA ALA A 294 -17.00 -18.67 0.45
C ALA A 294 -15.91 -18.70 1.55
N PRO A 295 -16.04 -19.55 2.58
CA PRO A 295 -15.07 -19.57 3.69
C PRO A 295 -13.62 -19.69 3.25
N GLU A 296 -13.33 -20.46 2.20
CA GLU A 296 -12.01 -20.64 1.60
C GLU A 296 -11.47 -19.38 0.90
N ASN A 297 -12.36 -18.47 0.47
CA ASN A 297 -12.01 -17.22 -0.21
C ASN A 297 -11.96 -16.02 0.74
N VAL A 298 -12.29 -16.20 2.00
CA VAL A 298 -12.17 -15.13 3.00
C VAL A 298 -10.69 -14.85 3.26
N GLY A 299 -10.16 -13.85 2.56
CA GLY A 299 -8.82 -13.36 2.79
C GLY A 299 -8.72 -12.54 4.08
N GLY A 300 -7.50 -12.20 4.44
CA GLY A 300 -7.23 -11.40 5.62
C GLY A 300 -5.77 -10.98 5.72
N TRP A 301 -5.46 -10.33 6.81
CA TRP A 301 -4.11 -9.91 7.08
C TRP A 301 -3.25 -11.11 7.52
N ARG A 302 -2.40 -11.60 6.61
CA ARG A 302 -1.41 -12.66 6.87
C ARG A 302 -0.02 -12.31 6.32
N VAL A 303 0.26 -11.03 6.27
CA VAL A 303 1.48 -10.46 5.65
C VAL A 303 2.76 -11.04 6.27
N GLU A 304 2.81 -11.11 7.59
CA GLU A 304 3.97 -11.62 8.32
C GLU A 304 4.13 -13.12 8.15
N GLU A 305 3.03 -13.86 8.11
CA GLU A 305 3.00 -15.30 7.84
C GLU A 305 3.50 -15.59 6.42
N GLU A 306 2.95 -14.91 5.40
CA GLU A 306 3.37 -15.05 4.01
C GLU A 306 4.85 -14.73 3.84
N PHE A 307 5.32 -13.62 4.44
CA PHE A 307 6.72 -13.24 4.41
C PHE A 307 7.65 -14.31 5.00
N ILE A 308 7.34 -14.82 6.19
CA ILE A 308 8.14 -15.83 6.87
C ILE A 308 8.10 -17.18 6.10
N ASN A 309 6.94 -17.55 5.56
CA ASN A 309 6.78 -18.73 4.73
C ASN A 309 7.60 -18.61 3.43
N ALA A 310 7.62 -17.42 2.83
CA ALA A 310 8.46 -17.14 1.66
C ALA A 310 9.95 -17.24 1.99
N VAL A 311 10.40 -16.70 3.12
CA VAL A 311 11.79 -16.83 3.60
C VAL A 311 12.17 -18.30 3.82
N ARG A 312 11.23 -19.15 4.25
CA ARG A 312 11.42 -20.60 4.40
C ARG A 312 11.33 -21.37 3.10
N GLY A 313 10.88 -20.74 2.02
CA GLY A 313 10.66 -21.38 0.73
C GLY A 313 9.43 -22.31 0.68
N THR A 314 8.47 -22.14 1.60
CA THR A 314 7.23 -22.95 1.69
C THR A 314 6.05 -22.30 1.00
N GLU A 315 6.12 -20.99 0.74
CA GLU A 315 5.08 -20.21 0.06
C GLU A 315 5.76 -19.14 -0.81
N ALA A 316 5.14 -18.74 -1.91
CA ALA A 316 5.61 -17.59 -2.69
C ALA A 316 4.93 -16.31 -2.18
N VAL A 317 5.57 -15.14 -2.37
CA VAL A 317 4.93 -13.85 -2.13
C VAL A 317 3.83 -13.64 -3.19
N THR A 318 2.60 -13.53 -2.75
CA THR A 318 1.43 -13.26 -3.60
C THR A 318 0.90 -11.84 -3.42
N HIS A 319 1.13 -11.22 -2.26
CA HIS A 319 0.70 -9.87 -1.89
C HIS A 319 1.85 -9.11 -1.19
N THR A 320 2.45 -8.18 -1.70
CA THR A 320 2.62 -7.55 -3.00
C THR A 320 4.09 -7.71 -3.37
N ASP A 321 4.41 -8.29 -4.49
CA ASP A 321 5.79 -8.36 -4.94
C ASP A 321 6.29 -7.00 -5.44
N LEU A 322 7.62 -6.86 -5.62
CA LEU A 322 8.21 -5.61 -6.03
C LEU A 322 7.83 -5.22 -7.47
N VAL A 323 7.51 -6.17 -8.34
CA VAL A 323 7.08 -5.90 -9.71
C VAL A 323 5.71 -5.23 -9.71
N THR A 324 4.77 -5.78 -8.94
CA THR A 324 3.44 -5.18 -8.74
C THR A 324 3.55 -3.82 -8.06
N ALA A 325 4.43 -3.70 -7.06
CA ALA A 325 4.62 -2.45 -6.34
C ALA A 325 5.21 -1.34 -7.24
N VAL A 326 6.14 -1.66 -8.14
CA VAL A 326 6.66 -0.70 -9.13
C VAL A 326 5.54 -0.17 -10.04
N LYS A 327 4.60 -1.03 -10.50
CA LYS A 327 3.49 -0.60 -11.35
C LYS A 327 2.60 0.45 -10.69
N TYR A 328 2.26 0.28 -9.41
CA TYR A 328 1.46 1.31 -8.74
C TYR A 328 2.27 2.58 -8.44
N MET A 329 3.60 2.49 -8.27
CA MET A 329 4.45 3.67 -8.14
C MET A 329 4.56 4.43 -9.47
N GLU A 330 4.72 3.73 -10.61
CA GLU A 330 4.67 4.35 -11.95
C GLU A 330 3.34 5.07 -12.20
N TRP A 331 2.22 4.44 -11.79
CA TRP A 331 0.92 5.08 -11.89
C TRP A 331 0.82 6.32 -10.99
N SER A 332 1.33 6.27 -9.75
CA SER A 332 1.34 7.42 -8.84
C SER A 332 2.17 8.57 -9.40
N ASP A 333 3.31 8.28 -10.02
CA ASP A 333 4.15 9.27 -10.70
C ASP A 333 3.46 9.86 -11.94
N ALA A 334 2.75 9.02 -12.71
CA ALA A 334 1.98 9.47 -13.87
C ALA A 334 0.84 10.41 -13.45
N VAL A 335 0.16 10.13 -12.32
CA VAL A 335 -0.82 11.03 -11.72
C VAL A 335 -0.17 12.38 -11.37
N CYS A 336 0.96 12.38 -10.67
CA CYS A 336 1.66 13.62 -10.31
C CYS A 336 2.14 14.40 -11.54
N GLN A 337 2.61 13.71 -12.57
CA GLN A 337 3.00 14.34 -13.82
C GLN A 337 1.79 14.97 -14.51
N SER A 338 0.68 14.26 -14.63
CA SER A 338 -0.55 14.78 -15.23
C SER A 338 -1.09 16.00 -14.48
N LEU A 339 -1.08 15.98 -13.14
CA LEU A 339 -1.44 17.14 -12.31
C LEU A 339 -0.58 18.37 -12.59
N SER A 340 0.70 18.19 -12.90
CA SER A 340 1.62 19.30 -13.14
C SER A 340 1.58 19.84 -14.55
N THR A 341 1.33 18.98 -15.55
CA THR A 341 1.35 19.34 -16.98
C THR A 341 -0.04 19.59 -17.56
N GLY A 342 -1.09 19.05 -16.96
CA GLY A 342 -2.45 19.01 -17.52
C GLY A 342 -2.60 18.05 -18.70
N GLU A 343 -1.62 17.18 -18.95
CA GLU A 343 -1.60 16.25 -20.07
C GLU A 343 -1.86 14.81 -19.61
N SER A 344 -2.28 13.97 -20.55
CA SER A 344 -2.38 12.52 -20.32
C SER A 344 -0.99 11.88 -20.38
N VAL A 345 -0.73 10.96 -19.46
CA VAL A 345 0.54 10.22 -19.36
C VAL A 345 0.33 8.77 -19.74
N HIS A 346 1.20 8.21 -20.58
CA HIS A 346 1.19 6.80 -20.97
C HIS A 346 1.97 5.94 -19.98
N LEU A 347 1.50 4.70 -19.77
CA LEU A 347 2.14 3.66 -18.97
C LEU A 347 2.40 2.41 -19.84
N PRO A 348 3.45 1.61 -19.55
CA PRO A 348 4.52 1.95 -18.60
C PRO A 348 5.29 3.20 -19.04
N ARG A 349 5.90 3.88 -18.07
CA ARG A 349 6.74 5.04 -18.42
C ARG A 349 7.99 4.54 -19.13
N LEU A 350 8.16 4.93 -20.38
CA LEU A 350 9.40 4.70 -21.12
C LEU A 350 10.45 5.68 -20.54
N ASN A 351 11.47 5.14 -19.88
CA ASN A 351 12.62 5.91 -19.40
C ASN A 351 13.56 6.28 -20.55
#